data_4cb67f65d3d0990efed10e965bfb492e
#
_entry.id   4cb67f65d3d0990efed10e965bfb492e
#
_cell.length_a   1.000
_cell.length_b   1.000
_cell.length_c   1.000
_cell.angle_alpha   90.00
_cell.angle_beta   90.00
_cell.angle_gamma   90.00
#
_symmetry.space_group_name_H-M   'P 1'
#
loop_
_entity.id
_entity.type
_entity.pdbx_description
1 polymer ?
#
loop_
_entity_poly.entity_id
_entity_poly.type
_entity_poly.pdbx_seq_one_letter_code
_entity_poly.pdbx_strand_id
1 'polypeptide(L)'
;MEYIVSDRDVFVRLDPGEEIHQSLQSLAKEGIVSAAITSGIGRIEDAEVGFLDSDGIYRKTTYTGPVELLSTQGNLCPGPDGAFTHIHIVMCDDNHTVLGGHLFKAIVTVTAEIHLRILDDEIRPNMMCRVAGDGDFVKLELRRE
;
A
#
# COMPACT_ATOMS: atom_id res chain seq x y z
N MET A 1 -1.43 -12.66 -8.61
CA MET A 1 -0.67 -11.41 -8.90
C MET A 1 0.28 -11.64 -10.06
N GLU A 2 0.30 -10.73 -11.04
CA GLU A 2 1.31 -10.65 -12.10
C GLU A 2 1.93 -9.25 -12.08
N TYR A 3 3.19 -9.14 -12.50
CA TYR A 3 3.85 -7.84 -12.60
C TYR A 3 4.91 -7.82 -13.71
N ILE A 4 5.22 -6.62 -14.18
CA ILE A 4 6.33 -6.36 -15.10
C ILE A 4 7.23 -5.29 -14.49
N VAL A 5 8.51 -5.36 -14.80
CA VAL A 5 9.52 -4.36 -14.42
C VAL A 5 10.12 -3.77 -15.69
N SER A 6 10.16 -2.44 -15.77
CA SER A 6 10.81 -1.71 -16.84
C SER A 6 11.65 -0.61 -16.20
N ASP A 7 12.97 -0.81 -16.20
CA ASP A 7 13.93 0.02 -15.48
C ASP A 7 13.58 0.09 -13.98
N ARG A 8 13.08 1.22 -13.49
CA ARG A 8 12.64 1.41 -12.09
C ARG A 8 11.13 1.37 -11.92
N ASP A 9 10.38 1.24 -12.98
CA ASP A 9 8.93 1.19 -12.95
C ASP A 9 8.45 -0.25 -12.83
N VAL A 10 7.53 -0.50 -11.91
CA VAL A 10 6.88 -1.78 -11.69
C VAL A 10 5.38 -1.58 -11.88
N PHE A 11 4.79 -2.36 -12.76
CA PHE A 11 3.33 -2.37 -12.94
C PHE A 11 2.79 -3.72 -12.49
N VAL A 12 1.88 -3.69 -11.53
CA VAL A 12 1.33 -4.87 -10.86
C VAL A 12 -0.16 -4.98 -11.16
N ARG A 13 -0.61 -6.18 -11.53
CA ARG A 13 -2.01 -6.57 -11.55
C ARG A 13 -2.27 -7.56 -10.42
N LEU A 14 -3.21 -7.22 -9.55
CA LEU A 14 -3.76 -8.12 -8.55
C LEU A 14 -5.06 -8.74 -9.07
N ASP A 15 -5.24 -10.01 -8.79
CA ASP A 15 -6.38 -10.80 -9.21
C ASP A 15 -7.41 -10.96 -8.08
N PRO A 16 -8.67 -11.37 -8.36
CA PRO A 16 -9.70 -11.57 -7.35
C PRO A 16 -9.25 -12.47 -6.18
N GLY A 17 -9.54 -12.06 -4.95
CA GLY A 17 -9.18 -12.77 -3.73
C GLY A 17 -7.83 -12.38 -3.13
N GLU A 18 -7.01 -11.61 -3.85
CA GLU A 18 -5.72 -11.14 -3.34
C GLU A 18 -5.92 -9.94 -2.40
N GLU A 19 -5.12 -9.91 -1.33
CA GLU A 19 -5.08 -8.80 -0.37
C GLU A 19 -3.98 -7.82 -0.76
N ILE A 20 -4.29 -6.52 -0.79
CA ILE A 20 -3.41 -5.49 -1.35
C ILE A 20 -2.05 -5.44 -0.63
N HIS A 21 -2.04 -5.34 0.72
CA HIS A 21 -0.78 -5.24 1.47
C HIS A 21 0.09 -6.48 1.31
N GLN A 22 -0.49 -7.67 1.49
CA GLN A 22 0.24 -8.94 1.40
C GLN A 22 0.84 -9.13 0.00
N SER A 23 0.07 -8.80 -1.03
CA SER A 23 0.53 -8.94 -2.41
C SER A 23 1.69 -7.99 -2.71
N LEU A 24 1.58 -6.72 -2.36
CA LEU A 24 2.66 -5.75 -2.59
C LEU A 24 3.90 -6.03 -1.73
N GLN A 25 3.72 -6.47 -0.48
CA GLN A 25 4.84 -6.87 0.39
C GLN A 25 5.58 -8.10 -0.14
N SER A 26 4.90 -8.99 -0.87
CA SER A 26 5.54 -10.16 -1.47
C SER A 26 6.59 -9.80 -2.52
N LEU A 27 6.51 -8.62 -3.14
CA LEU A 27 7.50 -8.10 -4.10
C LEU A 27 8.90 -7.99 -3.48
N ALA A 28 9.00 -7.83 -2.16
CA ALA A 28 10.30 -7.82 -1.48
C ALA A 28 11.07 -9.13 -1.62
N LYS A 29 10.39 -10.26 -1.81
CA LYS A 29 11.01 -11.57 -2.08
C LYS A 29 11.62 -11.64 -3.47
N GLU A 30 11.16 -10.79 -4.38
CA GLU A 30 11.65 -10.64 -5.75
C GLU A 30 12.71 -9.54 -5.88
N GLY A 31 13.17 -8.98 -4.75
CA GLY A 31 14.19 -7.94 -4.70
C GLY A 31 13.68 -6.50 -4.80
N ILE A 32 12.36 -6.28 -4.85
CA ILE A 32 11.76 -4.94 -4.85
C ILE A 32 11.49 -4.56 -3.40
N VAL A 33 12.49 -4.00 -2.72
CA VAL A 33 12.43 -3.76 -1.27
C VAL A 33 12.08 -2.34 -0.86
N SER A 34 12.35 -1.33 -1.73
CA SER A 34 11.99 0.06 -1.46
C SER A 34 11.40 0.69 -2.72
N ALA A 35 10.15 1.09 -2.64
CA ALA A 35 9.44 1.70 -3.76
C ALA A 35 8.39 2.71 -3.29
N ALA A 36 8.18 3.76 -4.08
CA ALA A 36 6.99 4.60 -3.98
C ALA A 36 5.83 3.90 -4.70
N ILE A 37 4.65 3.85 -4.09
CA ILE A 37 3.39 3.48 -4.73
C ILE A 37 2.80 4.77 -5.26
N THR A 38 2.78 4.94 -6.57
CA THR A 38 2.48 6.23 -7.21
C THR A 38 1.04 6.35 -7.68
N SER A 39 0.42 5.23 -8.04
CA SER A 39 -0.97 5.17 -8.48
C SER A 39 -1.51 3.75 -8.35
N GLY A 40 -2.83 3.64 -8.31
CA GLY A 40 -3.51 2.35 -8.35
C GLY A 40 -5.01 2.56 -8.46
N ILE A 41 -5.64 1.75 -9.31
CA ILE A 41 -7.09 1.72 -9.50
C ILE A 41 -7.56 0.27 -9.46
N GLY A 42 -8.86 0.06 -9.30
CA GLY A 42 -9.43 -1.28 -9.33
C GLY A 42 -10.78 -1.37 -8.66
N ARG A 43 -11.17 -2.58 -8.25
CA ARG A 43 -12.39 -2.84 -7.49
C ARG A 43 -12.08 -3.78 -6.34
N ILE A 44 -12.48 -3.38 -5.14
CA ILE A 44 -12.13 -4.04 -3.87
C ILE A 44 -13.37 -4.24 -3.00
N GLU A 45 -13.25 -5.09 -2.00
CA GLU A 45 -14.23 -5.28 -0.91
C GLU A 45 -13.52 -5.47 0.42
N ASP A 46 -14.28 -5.55 1.51
CA ASP A 46 -13.75 -5.67 2.88
C ASP A 46 -12.66 -4.65 3.19
N ALA A 47 -12.83 -3.42 2.69
CA ALA A 47 -11.86 -2.35 2.86
C ALA A 47 -11.91 -1.80 4.29
N GLU A 48 -10.90 -2.11 5.10
CA GLU A 48 -10.68 -1.51 6.41
C GLU A 48 -9.77 -0.29 6.26
N VAL A 49 -10.32 0.89 6.55
CA VAL A 49 -9.60 2.17 6.51
C VAL A 49 -9.65 2.86 7.87
N GLY A 50 -8.66 3.70 8.14
CA GLY A 50 -8.56 4.40 9.41
C GLY A 50 -8.16 5.85 9.28
N PHE A 51 -8.46 6.57 10.37
CA PHE A 51 -8.02 7.93 10.65
C PHE A 51 -7.24 7.92 11.96
N LEU A 52 -6.02 8.46 11.94
CA LEU A 52 -5.21 8.58 13.15
C LEU A 52 -5.70 9.77 13.98
N ASP A 53 -6.23 9.48 15.16
CA ASP A 53 -6.72 10.50 16.06
C ASP A 53 -5.58 11.17 16.86
N SER A 54 -5.88 12.27 17.53
CA SER A 54 -4.93 13.06 18.32
C SER A 54 -4.32 12.30 19.51
N ASP A 55 -4.97 11.21 19.94
CA ASP A 55 -4.46 10.30 20.99
C ASP A 55 -3.45 9.25 20.46
N GLY A 56 -3.13 9.28 19.16
CA GLY A 56 -2.21 8.33 18.51
C GLY A 56 -2.83 6.99 18.17
N ILE A 57 -4.16 6.86 18.25
CA ILE A 57 -4.90 5.62 17.98
C ILE A 57 -5.71 5.75 16.69
N TYR A 58 -5.66 4.73 15.83
CA TYR A 58 -6.47 4.68 14.63
C TYR A 58 -7.93 4.37 14.93
N ARG A 59 -8.82 5.23 14.45
CA ARG A 59 -10.26 4.97 14.37
C ARG A 59 -10.56 4.32 13.03
N LYS A 60 -11.00 3.07 13.07
CA LYS A 60 -11.16 2.23 11.88
C LYS A 60 -12.61 2.07 11.48
N THR A 61 -12.86 1.96 10.19
CA THR A 61 -14.15 1.63 9.59
C THR A 61 -13.95 0.58 8.51
N THR A 62 -14.82 -0.43 8.45
CA THR A 62 -14.79 -1.47 7.42
C THR A 62 -15.98 -1.28 6.46
N TYR A 63 -15.67 -1.22 5.19
CA TYR A 63 -16.64 -1.22 4.08
C TYR A 63 -16.66 -2.62 3.48
N THR A 64 -17.71 -3.40 3.81
CA THR A 64 -17.80 -4.82 3.45
C THR A 64 -18.20 -5.06 1.99
N GLY A 65 -18.99 -4.16 1.41
CA GLY A 65 -19.44 -4.26 0.03
C GLY A 65 -18.37 -3.87 -0.99
N PRO A 66 -18.55 -4.23 -2.25
CA PRO A 66 -17.62 -3.84 -3.29
C PRO A 66 -17.65 -2.32 -3.52
N VAL A 67 -16.46 -1.74 -3.66
CA VAL A 67 -16.25 -0.33 -3.96
C VAL A 67 -15.23 -0.18 -5.08
N GLU A 68 -15.34 0.89 -5.87
CA GLU A 68 -14.33 1.24 -6.85
C GLU A 68 -13.12 1.87 -6.16
N LEU A 69 -11.93 1.31 -6.38
CA LEU A 69 -10.67 1.89 -5.96
C LEU A 69 -10.25 2.96 -6.95
N LEU A 70 -10.33 4.22 -6.55
CA LEU A 70 -10.09 5.38 -7.42
C LEU A 70 -8.63 5.83 -7.42
N SER A 71 -7.94 5.61 -6.30
CA SER A 71 -6.54 6.00 -6.12
C SER A 71 -5.89 5.18 -5.00
N THR A 72 -4.63 4.80 -5.23
CA THR A 72 -3.78 4.12 -4.25
C THR A 72 -2.42 4.80 -4.26
N GLN A 73 -1.97 5.28 -3.11
CA GLN A 73 -0.67 5.93 -2.96
C GLN A 73 0.01 5.52 -1.66
N GLY A 74 1.32 5.48 -1.67
CA GLY A 74 2.08 5.09 -0.48
C GLY A 74 3.51 4.71 -0.76
N ASN A 75 4.01 3.75 0.01
CA ASN A 75 5.35 3.19 -0.17
C ASN A 75 5.45 1.75 0.34
N LEU A 76 6.42 1.05 -0.20
CA LEU A 76 6.91 -0.26 0.25
C LEU A 76 8.35 -0.05 0.73
N CYS A 77 8.69 -0.54 1.92
CA CYS A 77 10.07 -0.54 2.42
C CYS A 77 10.22 -1.58 3.54
N PRO A 78 11.46 -1.85 3.99
CA PRO A 78 11.68 -2.68 5.17
C PRO A 78 11.00 -2.07 6.40
N GLY A 79 10.39 -2.93 7.22
CA GLY A 79 9.77 -2.59 8.49
C GLY A 79 10.32 -3.44 9.64
N PRO A 80 9.77 -3.28 10.87
CA PRO A 80 10.25 -4.02 12.05
C PRO A 80 10.18 -5.54 11.89
N ASP A 81 9.14 -6.03 11.24
CA ASP A 81 8.83 -7.47 11.12
C ASP A 81 8.95 -8.00 9.67
N GLY A 82 9.63 -7.27 8.79
CA GLY A 82 9.78 -7.61 7.38
C GLY A 82 9.34 -6.50 6.44
N ALA A 83 8.92 -6.85 5.22
CA ALA A 83 8.41 -5.86 4.27
C ALA A 83 7.15 -5.17 4.82
N PHE A 84 7.12 -3.86 4.69
CA PHE A 84 6.03 -3.01 5.18
C PHE A 84 5.50 -2.12 4.07
N THR A 85 4.19 -2.02 3.97
CA THR A 85 3.51 -1.08 3.06
C THR A 85 2.70 -0.06 3.87
N HIS A 86 2.92 1.22 3.60
CA HIS A 86 2.07 2.30 4.07
C HIS A 86 1.26 2.82 2.91
N ILE A 87 -0.05 2.67 2.98
CA ILE A 87 -0.95 2.95 1.86
C ILE A 87 -2.12 3.79 2.33
N HIS A 88 -2.43 4.82 1.58
CA HIS A 88 -3.70 5.54 1.63
C HIS A 88 -4.47 5.27 0.35
N ILE A 89 -5.79 5.16 0.46
CA ILE A 89 -6.68 4.95 -0.67
C ILE A 89 -7.79 5.98 -0.73
N VAL A 90 -8.28 6.21 -1.94
CA VAL A 90 -9.55 6.86 -2.23
C VAL A 90 -10.41 5.86 -3.00
N MET A 91 -11.65 5.70 -2.59
CA MET A 91 -12.62 4.77 -3.16
C MET A 91 -14.00 5.40 -3.25
N CYS A 92 -14.92 4.82 -4.01
CA CYS A 92 -16.31 5.24 -4.00
C CYS A 92 -17.27 4.04 -3.99
N ASP A 93 -18.43 4.26 -3.39
CA ASP A 93 -19.54 3.32 -3.36
C ASP A 93 -20.40 3.42 -4.64
N ASP A 94 -21.48 2.65 -4.70
CA ASP A 94 -22.44 2.61 -5.81
C ASP A 94 -23.29 3.88 -5.95
N ASN A 95 -23.29 4.76 -4.95
CA ASN A 95 -23.89 6.09 -5.00
C ASN A 95 -22.87 7.16 -5.42
N HIS A 96 -21.66 6.78 -5.82
CA HIS A 96 -20.53 7.66 -6.12
C HIS A 96 -20.09 8.54 -4.93
N THR A 97 -20.39 8.12 -3.71
CA THR A 97 -19.87 8.78 -2.50
C THR A 97 -18.40 8.45 -2.34
N VAL A 98 -17.57 9.48 -2.29
CA VAL A 98 -16.13 9.35 -2.16
C VAL A 98 -15.74 9.12 -0.69
N LEU A 99 -14.99 8.07 -0.45
CA LEU A 99 -14.52 7.61 0.85
C LEU A 99 -13.00 7.37 0.77
N GLY A 100 -12.33 7.30 1.90
CA GLY A 100 -10.91 6.96 1.90
C GLY A 100 -10.28 7.06 3.27
N GLY A 101 -8.99 6.75 3.33
CA GLY A 101 -8.21 6.80 4.55
C GLY A 101 -6.93 5.98 4.47
N HIS A 102 -6.30 5.79 5.61
CA HIS A 102 -5.19 4.87 5.79
C HIS A 102 -5.69 3.43 5.62
N LEU A 103 -5.12 2.69 4.69
CA LEU A 103 -5.52 1.32 4.41
C LEU A 103 -4.92 0.35 5.43
N PHE A 104 -5.76 -0.50 6.03
CA PHE A 104 -5.33 -1.63 6.84
C PHE A 104 -5.52 -2.97 6.13
N LYS A 105 -6.57 -3.09 5.32
CA LYS A 105 -6.90 -4.29 4.57
C LYS A 105 -7.83 -3.96 3.42
N ALA A 106 -7.67 -4.64 2.28
CA ALA A 106 -8.68 -4.69 1.23
C ALA A 106 -8.47 -5.93 0.36
N ILE A 107 -9.56 -6.55 -0.05
CA ILE A 107 -9.56 -7.72 -0.95
C ILE A 107 -9.96 -7.28 -2.36
N VAL A 108 -9.20 -7.68 -3.34
CA VAL A 108 -9.50 -7.42 -4.75
C VAL A 108 -10.67 -8.29 -5.21
N THR A 109 -11.66 -7.71 -5.90
CA THR A 109 -12.84 -8.44 -6.41
C THR A 109 -12.83 -8.65 -7.91
N VAL A 110 -12.28 -7.71 -8.66
CA VAL A 110 -12.17 -7.79 -10.13
C VAL A 110 -10.71 -7.70 -10.56
N THR A 111 -10.07 -6.58 -10.29
CA THR A 111 -8.66 -6.30 -10.54
C THR A 111 -8.20 -5.16 -9.65
N ALA A 112 -6.91 -5.11 -9.34
CA ALA A 112 -6.26 -3.89 -8.93
C ALA A 112 -4.97 -3.72 -9.74
N GLU A 113 -4.81 -2.56 -10.35
CA GLU A 113 -3.72 -2.22 -11.24
C GLU A 113 -2.91 -1.11 -10.57
N ILE A 114 -1.70 -1.45 -10.13
CA ILE A 114 -0.91 -0.60 -9.23
C ILE A 114 0.47 -0.37 -9.84
N HIS A 115 0.86 0.89 -9.89
CA HIS A 115 2.19 1.29 -10.33
C HIS A 115 3.07 1.66 -9.13
N LEU A 116 4.30 1.11 -9.14
CA LEU A 116 5.33 1.44 -8.17
C LEU A 116 6.59 1.94 -8.90
N ARG A 117 7.33 2.80 -8.22
CA ARG A 117 8.67 3.22 -8.67
C ARG A 117 9.71 2.81 -7.65
N ILE A 118 10.66 2.00 -8.09
CA ILE A 118 11.78 1.52 -7.25
C ILE A 118 12.70 2.70 -6.92
N LEU A 119 13.03 2.83 -5.65
CA LEU A 119 13.92 3.89 -5.14
C LEU A 119 15.33 3.40 -4.86
N ASP A 120 15.48 2.14 -4.46
CA ASP A 120 16.79 1.53 -4.22
C ASP A 120 17.54 1.28 -5.53
N ASP A 121 18.86 1.31 -5.45
CA ASP A 121 19.77 0.81 -6.46
C ASP A 121 20.92 0.01 -5.80
N GLU A 122 21.80 -0.58 -6.61
CA GLU A 122 22.94 -1.38 -6.11
C GLU A 122 23.90 -0.56 -5.24
N ILE A 123 24.01 0.74 -5.49
CA ILE A 123 24.89 1.66 -4.76
C ILE A 123 24.26 2.12 -3.46
N ARG A 124 22.92 2.27 -3.43
CA ARG A 124 22.15 2.82 -2.31
C ARG A 124 21.00 1.90 -1.95
N PRO A 125 21.27 0.75 -1.34
CA PRO A 125 20.22 -0.14 -0.86
C PRO A 125 19.56 0.42 0.41
N ASN A 126 18.28 0.10 0.60
CA ASN A 126 17.52 0.43 1.81
C ASN A 126 17.47 1.93 2.16
N MET A 127 17.23 2.77 1.16
CA MET A 127 17.10 4.22 1.35
C MET A 127 15.97 4.64 2.30
N MET A 128 14.99 3.77 2.50
CA MET A 128 13.86 3.95 3.40
C MET A 128 13.72 2.75 4.33
N CYS A 129 13.28 2.98 5.57
CA CYS A 129 12.80 1.91 6.44
C CYS A 129 11.73 2.43 7.40
N ARG A 130 10.94 1.52 7.96
CA ARG A 130 9.97 1.82 9.01
C ARG A 130 10.46 1.36 10.36
N VAL A 131 10.30 2.20 11.35
CA VAL A 131 10.63 1.92 12.74
C VAL A 131 9.42 2.16 13.62
N ALA A 132 9.33 1.46 14.75
CA ALA A 132 8.26 1.67 15.72
C ALA A 132 8.30 3.14 16.21
N GLY A 133 7.15 3.78 16.24
CA GLY A 133 6.92 5.11 16.79
C GLY A 133 6.08 5.04 18.06
N ASP A 134 5.45 6.15 18.42
CA ASP A 134 4.53 6.23 19.55
C ASP A 134 3.12 5.76 19.12
N GLY A 135 2.46 4.97 19.98
CA GLY A 135 1.13 4.42 19.72
C GLY A 135 1.12 3.47 18.50
N ASP A 136 0.11 3.61 17.65
CA ASP A 136 -0.06 2.80 16.43
C ASP A 136 0.81 3.31 15.25
N PHE A 137 1.54 4.42 15.45
CA PHE A 137 2.29 5.05 14.38
C PHE A 137 3.62 4.34 14.12
N VAL A 138 3.89 4.00 12.84
CA VAL A 138 5.14 3.42 12.37
C VAL A 138 5.87 4.47 11.51
N LYS A 139 6.95 5.03 12.09
CA LYS A 139 7.68 6.18 11.51
C LYS A 139 8.50 5.76 10.28
N LEU A 140 8.46 6.57 9.22
CA LEU A 140 9.37 6.44 8.09
C LEU A 140 10.72 7.11 8.43
N GLU A 141 11.80 6.38 8.29
CA GLU A 141 13.16 6.90 8.32
C GLU A 141 13.78 6.88 6.92
N LEU A 142 14.39 8.01 6.56
CA LEU A 142 15.15 8.16 5.32
C LEU A 142 16.63 8.10 5.65
N ARG A 143 17.34 7.17 5.02
CA ARG A 143 18.80 7.06 5.15
C ARG A 143 19.44 8.00 4.13
N ARG A 144 20.17 8.97 4.62
CA ARG A 144 21.06 9.81 3.82
C ARG A 144 22.44 9.18 3.84
N GLU A 145 23.17 9.35 2.76
CA GLU A 145 24.59 8.98 2.69
C GLU A 145 25.38 9.66 3.80
#